data_8ee3fc55fba89e7ea811582a930268ab
#
_entry.id   8ee3fc55fba89e7ea811582a930268ab
#
_cell.length_a   1.000
_cell.length_b   1.000
_cell.length_c   1.000
_cell.angle_alpha   90.00
_cell.angle_beta   90.00
_cell.angle_gamma   90.00
#
_symmetry.space_group_name_H-M   'P 1'
#
loop_
_entity.id
_entity.type
_entity.pdbx_description
1 polymer ?
#
loop_
_entity_poly.entity_id
_entity_poly.type
_entity_poly.pdbx_seq_one_letter_code
_entity_poly.pdbx_strand_id
1 'polypeptide(L)'
;MFITNAPFWCIHLLKSENIICRGIRYDAKLVNNDGIDPEYTRNLLIENIEFNNGDDNVAIKCGRDNDGWKTSCPSENIIIRNCKFKGLHGVVLGSEMSSGIQHVFVENCTYGGYCKRGIFIKTNPDRGGLFVIFM
;
A
#
# COMPACT_ATOMS: atom_id res chain seq x y z
N MET A 1 -5.37 -12.77 12.36
CA MET A 1 -5.86 -13.37 11.08
C MET A 1 -4.67 -13.87 10.28
N PHE A 2 -4.84 -14.96 9.51
CA PHE A 2 -3.81 -15.49 8.62
C PHE A 2 -4.34 -15.49 7.19
N ILE A 3 -3.58 -14.93 6.25
CA ILE A 3 -3.95 -14.83 4.84
C ILE A 3 -2.95 -15.61 4.01
N THR A 4 -3.48 -16.51 3.17
CA THR A 4 -2.74 -17.28 2.19
C THR A 4 -3.04 -16.77 0.78
N ASN A 5 -2.56 -17.47 -0.23
CA ASN A 5 -2.68 -17.09 -1.61
C ASN A 5 -4.10 -16.66 -2.03
N ALA A 6 -4.17 -15.50 -2.63
CA ALA A 6 -5.36 -14.92 -3.24
C ALA A 6 -5.21 -14.94 -4.77
N PRO A 7 -6.30 -14.87 -5.54
CA PRO A 7 -6.20 -14.78 -7.00
C PRO A 7 -5.68 -13.43 -7.49
N PHE A 8 -5.69 -12.40 -6.63
CA PHE A 8 -5.24 -11.03 -6.91
C PHE A 8 -4.78 -10.37 -5.61
N TRP A 9 -4.85 -9.05 -5.45
CA TRP A 9 -4.51 -8.35 -4.22
C TRP A 9 -5.27 -8.92 -3.01
N CYS A 10 -4.58 -9.12 -1.91
CA CYS A 10 -5.18 -9.84 -0.77
C CYS A 10 -6.24 -9.01 -0.03
N ILE A 11 -5.92 -7.75 0.25
CA ILE A 11 -6.87 -6.80 0.84
C ILE A 11 -6.88 -5.52 0.01
N HIS A 12 -7.99 -5.23 -0.65
CA HIS A 12 -8.20 -3.99 -1.37
C HIS A 12 -9.19 -3.10 -0.62
N LEU A 13 -8.72 -1.99 -0.09
CA LEU A 13 -9.54 -1.01 0.62
C LEU A 13 -9.91 0.11 -0.36
N LEU A 14 -11.11 0.04 -0.92
CA LEU A 14 -11.57 0.98 -1.92
C LEU A 14 -12.52 2.02 -1.31
N LYS A 15 -12.25 3.30 -1.51
CA LYS A 15 -13.09 4.42 -1.06
C LYS A 15 -13.52 4.29 0.40
N SER A 16 -12.55 3.98 1.25
CA SER A 16 -12.80 3.62 2.64
C SER A 16 -12.16 4.64 3.59
N GLU A 17 -12.67 4.74 4.81
CA GLU A 17 -12.11 5.63 5.82
C GLU A 17 -12.21 5.07 7.25
N ASN A 18 -11.35 5.57 8.14
CA ASN A 18 -11.33 5.21 9.55
C ASN A 18 -11.12 3.72 9.79
N ILE A 19 -10.04 3.16 9.22
CA ILE A 19 -9.75 1.73 9.21
C ILE A 19 -8.50 1.42 10.03
N ILE A 20 -8.53 0.28 10.71
CA ILE A 20 -7.37 -0.31 11.38
C ILE A 20 -7.16 -1.72 10.83
N CYS A 21 -6.00 -1.96 10.23
CA CYS A 21 -5.49 -3.28 9.85
C CYS A 21 -4.41 -3.69 10.85
N ARG A 22 -4.69 -4.69 11.67
CA ARG A 22 -3.80 -5.07 12.78
C ARG A 22 -3.70 -6.58 12.96
N GLY A 23 -2.52 -7.08 13.31
CA GLY A 23 -2.33 -8.46 13.71
C GLY A 23 -2.57 -9.47 12.59
N ILE A 24 -2.19 -9.13 11.37
CA ILE A 24 -2.34 -10.00 10.20
C ILE A 24 -0.99 -10.67 9.92
N ARG A 25 -1.04 -11.95 9.53
CA ARG A 25 0.11 -12.66 9.00
C ARG A 25 -0.20 -13.15 7.59
N TYR A 26 0.74 -12.94 6.70
CA TYR A 26 0.63 -13.34 5.29
C TYR A 26 1.59 -14.46 4.95
N ASP A 27 1.13 -15.39 4.14
CA ASP A 27 1.94 -16.30 3.33
C ASP A 27 1.28 -16.45 1.94
N ALA A 28 1.32 -15.38 1.17
CA ALA A 28 0.60 -15.19 -0.08
C ALA A 28 1.59 -14.87 -1.19
N LYS A 29 2.21 -15.90 -1.78
CA LYS A 29 3.38 -15.78 -2.66
C LYS A 29 3.09 -15.84 -4.14
N LEU A 30 1.82 -15.85 -4.54
CA LEU A 30 1.48 -15.82 -5.96
C LEU A 30 1.75 -14.45 -6.58
N VAL A 31 1.83 -14.40 -7.90
CA VAL A 31 1.96 -13.15 -8.66
C VAL A 31 0.76 -12.24 -8.37
N ASN A 32 1.00 -10.94 -8.25
CA ASN A 32 0.00 -9.93 -7.87
C ASN A 32 -0.65 -10.16 -6.50
N ASN A 33 0.00 -10.91 -5.60
CA ASN A 33 -0.44 -11.03 -4.22
C ASN A 33 0.13 -9.88 -3.38
N ASP A 34 -0.32 -8.66 -3.67
CA ASP A 34 -0.08 -7.51 -2.82
C ASP A 34 -0.77 -7.74 -1.46
N GLY A 35 -0.23 -7.20 -0.40
CA GLY A 35 -0.76 -7.41 0.94
C GLY A 35 -1.99 -6.55 1.21
N ILE A 36 -1.80 -5.24 1.26
CA ILE A 36 -2.87 -4.27 1.48
C ILE A 36 -2.75 -3.14 0.45
N ASP A 37 -3.80 -2.96 -0.34
CA ASP A 37 -3.92 -1.93 -1.37
C ASP A 37 -4.99 -0.90 -1.00
N PRO A 38 -4.63 0.15 -0.24
CA PRO A 38 -5.56 1.24 0.00
C PRO A 38 -5.70 2.09 -1.27
N GLU A 39 -6.93 2.28 -1.74
CA GLU A 39 -7.22 3.11 -2.90
C GLU A 39 -8.34 4.09 -2.58
N TYR A 40 -8.12 5.39 -2.79
CA TYR A 40 -9.01 6.46 -2.34
C TYR A 40 -9.39 6.32 -0.86
N THR A 41 -8.42 5.92 -0.03
CA THR A 41 -8.63 5.57 1.36
C THR A 41 -7.95 6.57 2.28
N ARG A 42 -8.60 6.93 3.38
CA ARG A 42 -8.08 7.90 4.33
C ARG A 42 -8.26 7.46 5.79
N ASN A 43 -7.43 8.03 6.67
CA ASN A 43 -7.41 7.71 8.10
C ASN A 43 -7.21 6.19 8.33
N LEU A 44 -6.11 5.65 7.80
CA LEU A 44 -5.78 4.23 7.85
C LEU A 44 -4.59 3.99 8.76
N LEU A 45 -4.73 3.06 9.69
CA LEU A 45 -3.64 2.52 10.49
C LEU A 45 -3.36 1.08 10.10
N ILE A 46 -2.12 0.81 9.67
CA ILE A 46 -1.59 -0.53 9.38
C ILE A 46 -0.51 -0.81 10.42
N GLU A 47 -0.74 -1.78 11.31
CA GLU A 47 0.24 -2.04 12.37
C GLU A 47 0.32 -3.51 12.81
N ASN A 48 1.49 -3.90 13.32
CA ASN A 48 1.75 -5.22 13.86
C ASN A 48 1.41 -6.34 12.85
N ILE A 49 1.91 -6.21 11.63
CA ILE A 49 1.66 -7.14 10.53
C ILE A 49 2.96 -7.80 10.07
N GLU A 50 2.90 -9.09 9.82
CA GLU A 50 3.97 -9.86 9.20
C GLU A 50 3.59 -10.19 7.76
N PHE A 51 4.20 -9.49 6.82
CA PHE A 51 3.99 -9.70 5.39
C PHE A 51 4.96 -10.75 4.84
N ASN A 52 4.47 -11.61 3.97
CA ASN A 52 5.25 -12.54 3.16
C ASN A 52 4.52 -12.73 1.82
N ASN A 53 4.64 -11.74 0.96
CA ASN A 53 3.82 -11.59 -0.23
C ASN A 53 4.63 -11.79 -1.52
N GLY A 54 3.95 -12.22 -2.57
CA GLY A 54 4.56 -12.41 -3.89
C GLY A 54 4.77 -11.11 -4.67
N ASP A 55 4.12 -10.03 -4.25
CA ASP A 55 4.24 -8.70 -4.82
C ASP A 55 4.42 -7.64 -3.71
N ASP A 56 3.91 -6.43 -3.86
CA ASP A 56 4.07 -5.33 -2.91
C ASP A 56 3.40 -5.65 -1.57
N ASN A 57 4.03 -5.31 -0.44
CA ASN A 57 3.40 -5.56 0.86
C ASN A 57 2.28 -4.57 1.15
N VAL A 58 2.53 -3.28 0.95
CA VAL A 58 1.51 -2.23 0.98
C VAL A 58 1.65 -1.40 -0.28
N ALA A 59 0.61 -1.35 -1.11
CA ALA A 59 0.60 -0.57 -2.33
C ALA A 59 -0.50 0.50 -2.26
N ILE A 60 -0.12 1.72 -1.89
CA ILE A 60 -1.05 2.83 -1.77
C ILE A 60 -1.38 3.34 -3.17
N LYS A 61 -2.65 3.31 -3.51
CA LYS A 61 -3.18 3.67 -4.82
C LYS A 61 -4.18 4.81 -4.73
N CYS A 62 -4.41 5.47 -5.86
CA CYS A 62 -5.36 6.59 -5.92
C CYS A 62 -5.83 6.86 -7.35
N GLY A 63 -6.27 5.80 -8.02
CA GLY A 63 -6.83 5.83 -9.34
C GLY A 63 -5.83 6.01 -10.47
N ARG A 64 -6.24 5.58 -11.63
CA ARG A 64 -5.42 5.55 -12.83
C ARG A 64 -5.88 6.61 -13.82
N ASP A 65 -4.95 7.50 -14.18
CA ASP A 65 -5.10 8.47 -15.27
C ASP A 65 -6.43 9.27 -15.16
N ASN A 66 -7.22 9.34 -16.21
CA ASN A 66 -8.47 10.07 -16.26
C ASN A 66 -9.48 9.70 -15.16
N ASP A 67 -9.56 8.43 -14.78
CA ASP A 67 -10.49 8.00 -13.73
C ASP A 67 -10.05 8.54 -12.36
N GLY A 68 -8.75 8.53 -12.11
CA GLY A 68 -8.18 9.14 -10.92
C GLY A 68 -8.41 10.64 -10.89
N TRP A 69 -8.13 11.34 -11.98
CA TRP A 69 -8.33 12.80 -12.06
C TRP A 69 -9.78 13.22 -11.86
N LYS A 70 -10.73 12.49 -12.44
CA LYS A 70 -12.17 12.74 -12.27
C LYS A 70 -12.65 12.47 -10.85
N THR A 71 -12.15 11.42 -10.22
CA THR A 71 -12.51 11.08 -8.84
C THR A 71 -12.00 12.12 -7.85
N SER A 72 -10.80 12.67 -8.09
CA SER A 72 -10.21 13.78 -7.33
C SER A 72 -10.27 13.58 -5.81
N CYS A 73 -10.01 12.35 -5.35
CA CYS A 73 -10.04 11.98 -3.95
C CYS A 73 -8.69 11.32 -3.58
N PRO A 74 -7.80 11.99 -2.87
CA PRO A 74 -6.50 11.42 -2.52
C PRO A 74 -6.62 10.27 -1.52
N SER A 75 -5.60 9.39 -1.52
CA SER A 75 -5.36 8.51 -0.39
C SER A 75 -4.48 9.25 0.61
N GLU A 76 -4.94 9.37 1.86
CA GLU A 76 -4.27 10.26 2.82
C GLU A 76 -4.40 9.83 4.28
N ASN A 77 -3.51 10.39 5.13
CA ASN A 77 -3.48 10.11 6.55
C ASN A 77 -3.31 8.61 6.82
N ILE A 78 -2.25 8.04 6.27
CA ILE A 78 -1.95 6.62 6.37
C ILE A 78 -0.72 6.44 7.26
N ILE A 79 -0.86 5.66 8.33
CA ILE A 79 0.22 5.31 9.24
C ILE A 79 0.51 3.81 9.09
N ILE A 80 1.76 3.47 8.83
CA ILE A 80 2.26 2.10 8.73
C ILE A 80 3.35 1.92 9.76
N ARG A 81 3.14 1.06 10.76
CA ARG A 81 4.11 0.92 11.84
C ARG A 81 4.21 -0.50 12.41
N ASN A 82 5.37 -0.79 12.99
CA ASN A 82 5.64 -2.07 13.64
C ASN A 82 5.37 -3.27 12.73
N CYS A 83 5.69 -3.15 11.45
CA CYS A 83 5.48 -4.19 10.44
C CYS A 83 6.79 -4.85 10.04
N LYS A 84 6.69 -6.12 9.66
CA LYS A 84 7.79 -6.90 9.07
C LYS A 84 7.45 -7.17 7.61
N PHE A 85 8.26 -6.66 6.71
CA PHE A 85 8.05 -6.77 5.28
C PHE A 85 8.93 -7.86 4.66
N LYS A 86 8.29 -8.84 4.03
CA LYS A 86 8.89 -9.79 3.09
C LYS A 86 8.00 -9.85 1.87
N GLY A 87 8.49 -9.39 0.76
CA GLY A 87 7.75 -9.31 -0.48
C GLY A 87 8.62 -8.67 -1.54
N LEU A 88 8.06 -8.37 -2.69
CA LEU A 88 8.80 -7.74 -3.78
C LEU A 88 9.25 -6.32 -3.36
N HIS A 89 8.33 -5.55 -2.79
CA HIS A 89 8.60 -4.24 -2.19
C HIS A 89 7.84 -4.09 -0.87
N GLY A 90 8.35 -3.24 0.03
CA GLY A 90 7.71 -2.93 1.31
C GLY A 90 6.51 -2.02 1.13
N VAL A 91 6.72 -0.70 1.19
CA VAL A 91 5.68 0.31 0.97
C VAL A 91 5.85 0.93 -0.40
N VAL A 92 4.81 0.85 -1.22
CA VAL A 92 4.77 1.39 -2.58
C VAL A 92 3.73 2.51 -2.67
N LEU A 93 4.11 3.60 -3.30
CA LEU A 93 3.22 4.71 -3.63
C LEU A 93 2.97 4.65 -5.14
N GLY A 94 1.78 4.21 -5.51
CA GLY A 94 1.42 3.96 -6.90
C GLY A 94 1.38 2.46 -7.26
N SER A 95 1.44 2.11 -8.56
CA SER A 95 1.57 3.00 -9.74
C SER A 95 0.34 3.87 -10.02
N GLU A 96 -0.84 3.43 -9.66
CA GLU A 96 -2.09 4.19 -9.79
C GLU A 96 -2.16 5.25 -8.68
N MET A 97 -1.87 6.52 -9.02
CA MET A 97 -1.81 7.58 -8.00
C MET A 97 -2.30 8.95 -8.53
N SER A 98 -3.17 8.93 -9.51
CA SER A 98 -3.56 10.13 -10.27
C SER A 98 -4.36 11.16 -9.47
N SER A 99 -5.09 10.75 -8.42
CA SER A 99 -5.76 11.69 -7.49
C SER A 99 -4.84 12.22 -6.37
N GLY A 100 -3.62 11.68 -6.25
CA GLY A 100 -2.66 12.10 -5.24
C GLY A 100 -2.60 11.20 -4.00
N ILE A 101 -1.43 11.16 -3.40
CA ILE A 101 -1.16 10.43 -2.15
C ILE A 101 -0.47 11.40 -1.20
N GLN A 102 -0.98 11.56 0.01
CA GLN A 102 -0.43 12.53 0.94
C GLN A 102 -0.50 12.07 2.40
N HIS A 103 0.38 12.64 3.24
CA HIS A 103 0.44 12.37 4.67
C HIS A 103 0.58 10.88 4.98
N VAL A 104 1.60 10.24 4.40
CA VAL A 104 1.96 8.84 4.67
C VAL A 104 3.14 8.81 5.63
N PHE A 105 2.99 8.06 6.73
CA PHE A 105 4.02 7.88 7.75
C PHE A 105 4.39 6.41 7.86
N VAL A 106 5.68 6.10 7.81
CA VAL A 106 6.22 4.75 7.96
C VAL A 106 7.23 4.75 9.08
N GLU A 107 6.99 3.99 10.15
CA GLU A 107 7.87 3.95 11.31
C GLU A 107 8.03 2.55 11.91
N ASN A 108 9.18 2.29 12.53
CA ASN A 108 9.46 1.03 13.22
C ASN A 108 9.17 -0.23 12.39
N CYS A 109 9.49 -0.21 11.11
CA CYS A 109 9.30 -1.32 10.21
C CYS A 109 10.64 -1.99 9.87
N THR A 110 10.61 -3.30 9.70
CA THR A 110 11.77 -4.08 9.28
C THR A 110 11.56 -4.68 7.91
N TYR A 111 12.63 -4.75 7.15
CA TYR A 111 12.63 -5.29 5.80
C TYR A 111 13.57 -6.49 5.74
N GLY A 112 13.12 -7.58 5.16
CA GLY A 112 13.91 -8.81 5.11
C GLY A 112 13.58 -9.70 3.91
N GLY A 113 14.28 -10.85 3.86
CA GLY A 113 14.10 -11.79 2.77
C GLY A 113 14.53 -11.22 1.42
N TYR A 114 13.65 -11.28 0.43
CA TYR A 114 13.91 -10.81 -0.93
C TYR A 114 13.33 -9.42 -1.24
N CYS A 115 12.98 -8.65 -0.24
CA CYS A 115 12.45 -7.30 -0.42
C CYS A 115 13.45 -6.42 -1.19
N LYS A 116 13.11 -6.08 -2.43
CA LYS A 116 14.00 -5.31 -3.32
C LYS A 116 14.08 -3.84 -2.94
N ARG A 117 12.99 -3.26 -2.45
CA ARG A 117 12.92 -1.87 -2.03
C ARG A 117 12.05 -1.76 -0.77
N GLY A 118 12.56 -1.05 0.22
CA GLY A 118 11.80 -0.77 1.44
C GLY A 118 10.66 0.20 1.16
N ILE A 119 10.97 1.33 0.50
CA ILE A 119 10.00 2.31 0.04
C ILE A 119 10.22 2.51 -1.46
N PHE A 120 9.13 2.56 -2.22
CA PHE A 120 9.18 2.71 -3.67
C PHE A 120 8.09 3.66 -4.18
N ILE A 121 8.51 4.76 -4.81
CA ILE A 121 7.61 5.65 -5.54
C ILE A 121 7.53 5.14 -6.97
N LYS A 122 6.37 4.64 -7.36
CA LYS A 122 6.11 3.95 -8.64
C LYS A 122 5.13 4.78 -9.45
N THR A 123 5.65 5.59 -10.37
CA THR A 123 4.84 6.49 -11.18
C THR A 123 5.52 6.84 -12.50
N ASN A 124 4.84 7.60 -13.35
CA ASN A 124 5.38 8.19 -14.58
C ASN A 124 4.73 9.57 -14.82
N PRO A 125 5.27 10.40 -15.74
CA PRO A 125 4.75 11.75 -15.99
C PRO A 125 3.27 11.81 -16.40
N ASP A 126 2.80 10.82 -17.16
CA ASP A 126 1.43 10.80 -17.68
C ASP A 126 0.38 10.47 -16.60
N ARG A 127 0.83 9.93 -15.47
CA ARG A 127 -0.04 9.55 -14.35
C ARG A 127 -0.63 10.75 -13.63
N GLY A 128 0.09 11.87 -13.57
CA GLY A 128 -0.29 13.04 -12.77
C GLY A 128 -0.30 12.74 -11.29
N GLY A 129 -0.99 13.60 -10.52
CA GLY A 129 -1.11 13.46 -9.08
C GLY A 129 0.00 14.18 -8.29
N LEU A 130 -0.15 14.18 -6.97
CA LEU A 130 0.77 14.83 -6.04
C LEU A 130 1.13 13.86 -4.91
N PHE A 131 2.40 13.86 -4.51
CA PHE A 131 2.87 13.20 -3.30
C PHE A 131 3.20 14.23 -2.23
N VAL A 132 2.69 14.02 -1.01
CA VAL A 132 3.14 14.70 0.20
C VAL A 132 3.44 13.65 1.25
N ILE A 133 4.72 13.39 1.49
CA ILE A 133 5.19 12.32 2.36
C ILE A 133 6.02 12.92 3.48
N PHE A 134 5.74 12.52 4.71
CA PHE A 134 6.58 12.78 5.86
C PHE A 134 7.14 11.44 6.35
N MET A 135 8.47 11.38 6.46
CA MET A 135 9.17 10.21 6.98
C MET A 135 9.87 10.54 8.29
#